data_c4b2d1b3be27c69f4afdaa4f3c83771e
#
_entry.id   c4b2d1b3be27c69f4afdaa4f3c83771e
#
_cell.length_a   1.000
_cell.length_b   1.000
_cell.length_c   1.000
_cell.angle_alpha   90.00
_cell.angle_beta   90.00
_cell.angle_gamma   90.00
#
_symmetry.space_group_name_H-M   'P 1'
#
loop_
_entity.id
_entity.type
_entity.pdbx_description
1 polymer ?
#
loop_
_entity_poly.entity_id
_entity_poly.type
_entity_poly.pdbx_seq_one_letter_code
_entity_poly.pdbx_strand_id
1 'polypeptide(L)'
;PVATACTLWGAAGERVEGGGTLIAKNRDWTPTQVQELRRVIPKEGFRYLGLFATDEEGTGLKAGINEKGLVVVTATASVVPREKRKSQNDNGISSTEILKTCTTVDEVLGQIDRFSHAAYYLVADKAKVAVIEVGPGGKATARVTQNGSLAQTNHYLDEQLRILNRKVPHSSWERYERIRELLTRDADGYSLEDFISFSEDRHAGPDDSIYRTGGSPTRSRTLATWIVENPACGAPVLYLKVANPNEPQRTIRLSLDENFWKGAPRGERAAGVAGEKPSA
;
A
#
# COMPACT_ATOMS: atom_id res chain seq x y z
N PRO A 1 7.93 -2.94 22.06
CA PRO A 1 6.95 -2.79 21.00
C PRO A 1 7.69 -2.90 19.66
N VAL A 2 7.31 -3.90 18.86
CA VAL A 2 7.87 -4.09 17.52
C VAL A 2 7.46 -2.88 16.69
N ALA A 3 8.45 -2.12 16.19
CA ALA A 3 8.18 -0.96 15.35
C ALA A 3 7.60 -1.43 14.02
N THR A 4 6.29 -1.30 13.86
CA THR A 4 5.60 -1.54 12.59
C THR A 4 6.04 -0.47 11.60
N ALA A 5 6.54 -0.88 10.46
CA ALA A 5 7.08 0.01 9.46
C ALA A 5 6.54 -0.37 8.08
N CYS A 6 6.34 0.60 7.20
CA CYS A 6 6.06 0.41 5.78
C CYS A 6 6.64 1.60 5.03
N THR A 7 6.95 1.41 3.76
CA THR A 7 7.30 2.51 2.85
C THR A 7 6.29 2.50 1.72
N LEU A 8 5.69 3.66 1.45
CA LEU A 8 4.73 3.89 0.37
C LEU A 8 5.31 4.95 -0.57
N TRP A 9 5.19 4.73 -1.87
CA TRP A 9 5.56 5.75 -2.86
C TRP A 9 4.76 5.59 -4.13
N GLY A 10 4.65 6.68 -4.89
CA GLY A 10 3.94 6.69 -6.17
C GLY A 10 4.35 7.86 -7.04
N ALA A 11 4.10 7.72 -8.32
CA ALA A 11 4.35 8.73 -9.34
C ALA A 11 3.17 8.81 -10.30
N ALA A 12 2.98 9.97 -10.93
CA ALA A 12 1.90 10.23 -11.87
C ALA A 12 2.38 11.11 -13.04
N GLY A 13 1.68 11.02 -14.16
CA GLY A 13 1.87 11.88 -15.33
C GLY A 13 3.21 11.65 -16.01
N GLU A 14 3.94 12.73 -16.30
CA GLU A 14 5.27 12.70 -16.95
C GLU A 14 6.34 11.99 -16.13
N ARG A 15 6.07 11.77 -14.81
CA ARG A 15 6.98 11.00 -13.95
C ARG A 15 6.80 9.50 -14.09
N VAL A 16 5.95 9.03 -15.01
CA VAL A 16 5.73 7.61 -15.33
C VAL A 16 5.97 7.40 -16.81
N GLU A 17 6.78 6.42 -17.16
CA GLU A 17 7.06 6.05 -18.56
C GLU A 17 5.74 5.73 -19.29
N GLY A 18 5.48 6.40 -20.40
CA GLY A 18 4.21 6.27 -21.13
C GLY A 18 2.98 6.88 -20.44
N GLY A 19 3.16 7.58 -19.31
CA GLY A 19 2.09 8.23 -18.55
C GLY A 19 1.26 7.25 -17.70
N GLY A 20 0.29 7.80 -16.97
CA GLY A 20 -0.49 7.03 -16.01
C GLY A 20 0.04 7.17 -14.58
N THR A 21 -0.06 6.12 -13.77
CA THR A 21 0.45 6.11 -12.40
C THR A 21 1.22 4.84 -12.06
N LEU A 22 2.22 4.99 -11.19
CA LEU A 22 2.90 3.91 -10.49
C LEU A 22 2.69 4.09 -9.00
N ILE A 23 2.33 3.02 -8.31
CA ILE A 23 2.12 3.03 -6.87
C ILE A 23 2.76 1.80 -6.24
N ALA A 24 3.46 1.99 -5.14
CA ALA A 24 4.20 0.93 -4.50
C ALA A 24 4.12 0.95 -2.98
N LYS A 25 4.32 -0.23 -2.40
CA LYS A 25 4.42 -0.45 -0.96
C LYS A 25 5.39 -1.57 -0.64
N ASN A 26 6.32 -1.30 0.27
CA ASN A 26 6.97 -2.34 1.06
C ASN A 26 6.21 -2.54 2.37
N ARG A 27 5.71 -3.78 2.56
CA ARG A 27 5.00 -4.21 3.75
C ARG A 27 5.97 -4.79 4.76
N ASP A 28 6.29 -4.03 5.80
CA ASP A 28 7.18 -4.47 6.86
C ASP A 28 6.39 -4.82 8.13
N TRP A 29 6.68 -5.99 8.69
CA TRP A 29 6.03 -6.46 9.90
C TRP A 29 6.88 -7.49 10.63
N THR A 30 6.34 -8.01 11.75
CA THR A 30 6.92 -9.15 12.44
C THR A 30 7.02 -10.36 11.50
N PRO A 31 8.11 -11.13 11.56
CA PRO A 31 8.36 -12.21 10.61
C PRO A 31 7.37 -13.38 10.67
N THR A 32 6.50 -13.42 11.68
CA THR A 32 5.49 -14.47 11.86
C THR A 32 4.18 -14.22 11.12
N GLN A 33 3.97 -13.00 10.60
CA GLN A 33 2.73 -12.66 9.92
C GLN A 33 2.69 -13.21 8.49
N VAL A 34 1.60 -13.86 8.11
CA VAL A 34 1.38 -14.45 6.78
C VAL A 34 0.71 -13.43 5.86
N GLN A 35 1.21 -13.37 4.62
CA GLN A 35 0.67 -12.51 3.56
C GLN A 35 -0.01 -13.40 2.50
N GLU A 36 -1.20 -13.01 2.07
CA GLU A 36 -2.00 -13.76 1.11
C GLU A 36 -2.60 -12.83 0.04
N LEU A 37 -2.48 -13.22 -1.22
CA LEU A 37 -3.16 -12.55 -2.32
C LEU A 37 -4.53 -13.18 -2.53
N ARG A 38 -5.59 -12.36 -2.44
CA ARG A 38 -6.98 -12.80 -2.61
C ARG A 38 -7.68 -11.96 -3.65
N ARG A 39 -8.37 -12.61 -4.57
CA ARG A 39 -9.37 -11.99 -5.43
C ARG A 39 -10.72 -12.07 -4.73
N VAL A 40 -11.32 -10.91 -4.49
CA VAL A 40 -12.60 -10.78 -3.79
C VAL A 40 -13.68 -10.38 -4.78
N ILE A 41 -14.79 -11.12 -4.76
CA ILE A 41 -16.00 -10.85 -5.54
C ILE A 41 -17.11 -10.56 -4.53
N PRO A 42 -17.31 -9.29 -4.17
CA PRO A 42 -18.33 -8.93 -3.18
C PRO A 42 -19.75 -9.11 -3.74
N LYS A 43 -20.73 -9.27 -2.86
CA LYS A 43 -22.16 -9.29 -3.26
C LYS A 43 -22.59 -7.97 -3.90
N GLU A 44 -22.02 -6.85 -3.42
CA GLU A 44 -22.24 -5.51 -3.92
C GLU A 44 -20.92 -4.75 -4.05
N GLY A 45 -20.84 -3.91 -5.10
CA GLY A 45 -19.66 -3.11 -5.39
C GLY A 45 -18.66 -3.80 -6.32
N PHE A 46 -17.51 -3.19 -6.49
CA PHE A 46 -16.48 -3.63 -7.44
C PHE A 46 -15.70 -4.83 -6.92
N ARG A 47 -15.34 -5.72 -7.84
CA ARG A 47 -14.36 -6.79 -7.59
C ARG A 47 -13.00 -6.16 -7.33
N TYR A 48 -12.22 -6.77 -6.45
CA TYR A 48 -10.88 -6.30 -6.18
C TYR A 48 -9.90 -7.44 -5.89
N LEU A 49 -8.62 -7.18 -6.13
CA LEU A 49 -7.51 -8.03 -5.78
C LEU A 49 -6.80 -7.38 -4.58
N GLY A 50 -6.60 -8.12 -3.50
CA GLY A 50 -6.03 -7.57 -2.28
C GLY A 50 -4.93 -8.42 -1.69
N LEU A 51 -3.92 -7.76 -1.11
CA LEU A 51 -2.93 -8.36 -0.22
C LEU A 51 -3.46 -8.29 1.20
N PHE A 52 -3.74 -9.44 1.77
CA PHE A 52 -4.19 -9.59 3.14
C PHE A 52 -3.05 -10.07 4.03
N ALA A 53 -3.01 -9.57 5.24
CA ALA A 53 -2.07 -10.03 6.24
C ALA A 53 -2.84 -10.62 7.43
N THR A 54 -2.44 -11.81 7.85
CA THR A 54 -3.07 -12.56 8.93
C THR A 54 -2.10 -12.77 10.08
N ASP A 55 -2.55 -12.49 11.29
CA ASP A 55 -1.90 -12.80 12.56
C ASP A 55 -2.94 -13.26 13.59
N GLU A 56 -2.50 -13.41 14.85
CA GLU A 56 -3.37 -13.83 15.97
C GLU A 56 -4.57 -12.89 16.22
N GLU A 57 -4.49 -11.64 15.76
CA GLU A 57 -5.54 -10.64 15.94
C GLU A 57 -6.56 -10.62 14.78
N GLY A 58 -6.29 -11.39 13.73
CA GLY A 58 -7.18 -11.52 12.58
C GLY A 58 -6.53 -11.20 11.24
N THR A 59 -7.37 -11.04 10.23
CA THR A 59 -6.98 -10.78 8.85
C THR A 59 -7.38 -9.36 8.45
N GLY A 60 -6.46 -8.63 7.82
CA GLY A 60 -6.73 -7.28 7.33
C GLY A 60 -6.09 -6.98 5.98
N LEU A 61 -6.80 -6.21 5.15
CA LEU A 61 -6.32 -5.72 3.86
C LEU A 61 -5.17 -4.71 4.07
N LYS A 62 -4.07 -4.88 3.32
CA LYS A 62 -2.86 -4.04 3.41
C LYS A 62 -2.58 -3.28 2.10
N ALA A 63 -3.01 -3.82 0.98
CA ALA A 63 -2.92 -3.23 -0.34
C ALA A 63 -4.00 -3.84 -1.22
N GLY A 64 -4.50 -3.11 -2.21
CA GLY A 64 -5.48 -3.64 -3.15
C GLY A 64 -5.66 -2.77 -4.38
N ILE A 65 -6.20 -3.38 -5.42
CA ILE A 65 -6.65 -2.73 -6.65
C ILE A 65 -8.01 -3.28 -7.02
N ASN A 66 -8.95 -2.42 -7.42
CA ASN A 66 -10.24 -2.88 -7.92
C ASN A 66 -10.27 -2.97 -9.46
N GLU A 67 -11.34 -3.57 -9.98
CA GLU A 67 -11.55 -3.75 -11.42
C GLU A 67 -11.70 -2.45 -12.23
N LYS A 68 -11.80 -1.31 -11.56
CA LYS A 68 -11.82 0.03 -12.17
C LYS A 68 -10.43 0.68 -12.19
N GLY A 69 -9.43 0.03 -11.61
CA GLY A 69 -8.06 0.50 -11.57
C GLY A 69 -7.75 1.43 -10.39
N LEU A 70 -8.66 1.59 -9.42
CA LEU A 70 -8.35 2.30 -8.18
C LEU A 70 -7.49 1.42 -7.29
N VAL A 71 -6.33 1.96 -6.87
CA VAL A 71 -5.37 1.30 -5.99
C VAL A 71 -5.37 1.95 -4.63
N VAL A 72 -5.33 1.15 -3.56
CA VAL A 72 -5.19 1.62 -2.18
C VAL A 72 -4.10 0.81 -1.48
N VAL A 73 -3.11 1.49 -0.92
CA VAL A 73 -2.13 0.87 -0.01
C VAL A 73 -2.05 1.66 1.29
N THR A 74 -1.73 1.00 2.40
CA THR A 74 -1.77 1.62 3.73
C THR A 74 -0.47 1.48 4.49
N ALA A 75 -0.17 2.41 5.38
CA ALA A 75 0.88 2.29 6.38
C ALA A 75 0.37 2.70 7.77
N THR A 76 0.95 2.08 8.79
CA THR A 76 0.58 2.34 10.17
C THR A 76 1.13 3.68 10.66
N ALA A 77 0.30 4.49 11.30
CA ALA A 77 0.72 5.70 12.02
C ALA A 77 1.44 5.31 13.33
N SER A 78 2.67 4.79 13.23
CA SER A 78 3.40 4.22 14.39
C SER A 78 3.85 5.26 15.40
N VAL A 79 3.83 6.55 15.08
CA VAL A 79 4.04 7.66 16.02
C VAL A 79 2.85 7.87 16.98
N VAL A 80 1.69 7.26 16.65
CA VAL A 80 0.50 7.28 17.49
C VAL A 80 0.41 5.96 18.28
N PRO A 81 0.21 5.99 19.61
CA PRO A 81 -0.05 4.78 20.39
C PRO A 81 -1.19 3.93 19.84
N ARG A 82 -1.05 2.60 19.95
CA ARG A 82 -1.97 1.65 19.32
C ARG A 82 -3.43 1.86 19.71
N GLU A 83 -3.68 2.10 21.00
CA GLU A 83 -5.00 2.34 21.56
C GLU A 83 -5.67 3.62 21.01
N LYS A 84 -4.85 4.61 20.62
CA LYS A 84 -5.31 5.88 20.03
C LYS A 84 -5.49 5.83 18.51
N ARG A 85 -5.01 4.76 17.84
CA ARG A 85 -5.17 4.59 16.39
C ARG A 85 -6.53 4.03 16.00
N LYS A 86 -7.18 3.30 16.89
CA LYS A 86 -8.49 2.71 16.63
C LYS A 86 -9.52 3.80 16.31
N SER A 87 -10.39 3.50 15.36
CA SER A 87 -11.53 4.37 15.08
C SER A 87 -12.40 4.49 16.35
N GLN A 88 -12.85 5.70 16.59
CA GLN A 88 -13.88 5.99 17.59
C GLN A 88 -15.27 6.08 16.94
N ASN A 89 -15.34 5.84 15.63
CA ASN A 89 -16.56 5.96 14.84
C ASN A 89 -16.77 4.68 14.01
N ASP A 90 -17.85 3.97 14.27
CA ASP A 90 -18.23 2.74 13.58
C ASP A 90 -18.58 2.97 12.10
N ASN A 91 -18.84 4.22 11.70
CA ASN A 91 -19.15 4.63 10.33
C ASN A 91 -17.89 5.05 9.52
N GLY A 92 -16.70 4.78 10.01
CA GLY A 92 -15.45 5.11 9.33
C GLY A 92 -15.27 4.31 8.03
N ILE A 93 -14.75 4.98 6.98
CA ILE A 93 -14.45 4.31 5.73
C ILE A 93 -13.23 3.40 5.86
N SER A 94 -13.32 2.18 5.35
CA SER A 94 -12.22 1.21 5.28
C SER A 94 -11.61 1.13 3.88
N SER A 95 -10.37 0.63 3.77
CA SER A 95 -9.76 0.35 2.46
C SER A 95 -10.60 -0.62 1.61
N THR A 96 -11.28 -1.57 2.25
CA THR A 96 -12.19 -2.50 1.58
C THR A 96 -13.39 -1.77 1.00
N GLU A 97 -13.99 -0.85 1.77
CA GLU A 97 -15.12 -0.06 1.29
C GLU A 97 -14.70 0.86 0.14
N ILE A 98 -13.56 1.52 0.23
CA ILE A 98 -13.00 2.34 -0.86
C ILE A 98 -12.88 1.51 -2.15
N LEU A 99 -12.28 0.31 -2.08
CA LEU A 99 -12.13 -0.55 -3.24
C LEU A 99 -13.46 -1.03 -3.82
N LYS A 100 -14.50 -1.19 -2.99
CA LYS A 100 -15.83 -1.62 -3.42
C LYS A 100 -16.65 -0.51 -4.05
N THR A 101 -16.42 0.76 -3.69
CA THR A 101 -17.35 1.84 -3.99
C THR A 101 -16.76 2.98 -4.81
N CYS A 102 -15.44 3.18 -4.80
CA CYS A 102 -14.77 4.27 -5.50
C CYS A 102 -14.07 3.78 -6.76
N THR A 103 -13.99 4.65 -7.76
CA THR A 103 -13.30 4.41 -9.03
C THR A 103 -12.14 5.37 -9.25
N THR A 104 -12.15 6.52 -8.59
CA THR A 104 -11.18 7.59 -8.76
C THR A 104 -10.65 8.10 -7.42
N VAL A 105 -9.47 8.72 -7.47
CA VAL A 105 -8.90 9.43 -6.31
C VAL A 105 -9.84 10.54 -5.82
N ASP A 106 -10.49 11.24 -6.74
CA ASP A 106 -11.43 12.33 -6.36
C ASP A 106 -12.63 11.80 -5.58
N GLU A 107 -13.19 10.64 -5.93
CA GLU A 107 -14.26 10.00 -5.17
C GLU A 107 -13.81 9.59 -3.76
N VAL A 108 -12.56 9.16 -3.61
CA VAL A 108 -11.98 8.87 -2.28
C VAL A 108 -11.81 10.15 -1.47
N LEU A 109 -11.28 11.21 -2.06
CA LEU A 109 -11.11 12.51 -1.41
C LEU A 109 -12.45 13.18 -1.06
N GLY A 110 -13.49 12.95 -1.85
CA GLY A 110 -14.86 13.39 -1.54
C GLY A 110 -15.44 12.76 -0.26
N GLN A 111 -14.80 11.70 0.25
CA GLN A 111 -15.18 11.01 1.48
C GLN A 111 -14.13 11.18 2.60
N ILE A 112 -13.26 12.20 2.51
CA ILE A 112 -12.12 12.37 3.41
C ILE A 112 -12.54 12.48 4.89
N ASP A 113 -13.70 13.08 5.17
CA ASP A 113 -14.24 13.23 6.52
C ASP A 113 -14.72 11.90 7.16
N ARG A 114 -14.83 10.83 6.36
CA ARG A 114 -15.16 9.49 6.84
C ARG A 114 -13.95 8.69 7.29
N PHE A 115 -12.73 9.17 7.05
CA PHE A 115 -11.54 8.51 7.58
C PHE A 115 -11.46 8.70 9.09
N SER A 116 -11.45 7.62 9.85
CA SER A 116 -11.51 7.66 11.32
C SER A 116 -10.38 6.89 12.01
N HIS A 117 -9.74 5.97 11.29
CA HIS A 117 -8.62 5.19 11.80
C HIS A 117 -7.29 5.89 11.50
N ALA A 118 -6.49 6.20 12.54
CA ALA A 118 -5.19 6.86 12.37
C ALA A 118 -4.21 5.96 11.62
N ALA A 119 -3.98 6.31 10.36
CA ALA A 119 -3.15 5.59 9.40
C ALA A 119 -2.73 6.51 8.25
N TYR A 120 -1.87 6.01 7.39
CA TYR A 120 -1.53 6.64 6.12
C TYR A 120 -2.07 5.78 4.99
N TYR A 121 -2.66 6.43 4.00
CA TYR A 121 -3.16 5.82 2.79
C TYR A 121 -2.44 6.45 1.60
N LEU A 122 -1.99 5.63 0.68
CA LEU A 122 -1.60 6.07 -0.65
C LEU A 122 -2.61 5.47 -1.61
N VAL A 123 -3.27 6.32 -2.37
CA VAL A 123 -4.30 5.94 -3.35
C VAL A 123 -3.92 6.45 -4.72
N ALA A 124 -4.26 5.68 -5.76
CA ALA A 124 -4.03 6.07 -7.14
C ALA A 124 -5.15 5.57 -8.05
N ASP A 125 -5.49 6.35 -9.03
CA ASP A 125 -6.18 5.95 -10.25
C ASP A 125 -5.24 6.11 -11.46
N LYS A 126 -5.76 6.12 -12.69
CA LYS A 126 -4.91 6.31 -13.90
C LYS A 126 -4.33 7.72 -14.05
N ALA A 127 -4.86 8.71 -13.35
CA ALA A 127 -4.51 10.12 -13.54
C ALA A 127 -3.80 10.74 -12.34
N LYS A 128 -4.06 10.24 -11.13
CA LYS A 128 -3.66 10.90 -9.88
C LYS A 128 -3.09 9.92 -8.87
N VAL A 129 -2.19 10.43 -8.07
CA VAL A 129 -1.72 9.79 -6.82
C VAL A 129 -2.01 10.75 -5.66
N ALA A 130 -2.54 10.22 -4.57
CA ALA A 130 -2.78 10.97 -3.34
C ALA A 130 -2.27 10.23 -2.11
N VAL A 131 -1.63 10.97 -1.19
CA VAL A 131 -1.34 10.52 0.17
C VAL A 131 -2.39 11.15 1.08
N ILE A 132 -3.10 10.32 1.85
CA ILE A 132 -4.02 10.76 2.89
C ILE A 132 -3.40 10.40 4.24
N GLU A 133 -3.20 11.41 5.08
CA GLU A 133 -2.71 11.26 6.44
C GLU A 133 -3.89 11.44 7.40
N VAL A 134 -4.14 10.42 8.23
CA VAL A 134 -5.26 10.44 9.19
C VAL A 134 -4.72 10.42 10.61
N GLY A 135 -5.06 11.42 11.38
CA GLY A 135 -4.74 11.53 12.80
C GLY A 135 -5.77 10.85 13.70
N PRO A 136 -5.46 10.72 15.01
CA PRO A 136 -6.44 10.32 16.01
C PRO A 136 -7.68 11.22 15.97
N GLY A 137 -8.88 10.60 16.09
CA GLY A 137 -10.14 11.32 16.02
C GLY A 137 -10.60 11.64 14.58
N GLY A 138 -9.89 11.13 13.55
CA GLY A 138 -10.34 11.22 12.16
C GLY A 138 -9.97 12.52 11.45
N LYS A 139 -9.17 13.41 12.04
CA LYS A 139 -8.65 14.56 11.29
C LYS A 139 -7.79 14.04 10.15
N ALA A 140 -8.21 14.28 8.92
CA ALA A 140 -7.51 13.82 7.71
C ALA A 140 -7.05 15.00 6.86
N THR A 141 -5.87 14.84 6.22
CA THR A 141 -5.31 15.77 5.24
C THR A 141 -4.86 14.97 4.02
N ALA A 142 -4.78 15.63 2.85
CA ALA A 142 -4.37 14.99 1.62
C ALA A 142 -3.36 15.82 0.84
N ARG A 143 -2.35 15.14 0.28
CA ARG A 143 -1.43 15.67 -0.75
C ARG A 143 -1.68 14.92 -2.04
N VAL A 144 -1.90 15.65 -3.14
CA VAL A 144 -2.31 15.07 -4.43
C VAL A 144 -1.35 15.54 -5.53
N THR A 145 -1.07 14.66 -6.48
CA THR A 145 -0.34 15.01 -7.70
C THR A 145 -0.91 14.31 -8.92
N GLN A 146 -0.89 15.01 -10.06
CA GLN A 146 -1.18 14.48 -11.41
C GLN A 146 0.08 14.43 -12.27
N ASN A 147 1.12 15.17 -11.88
CA ASN A 147 2.40 15.21 -12.56
C ASN A 147 3.51 15.39 -11.52
N GLY A 148 3.92 14.30 -10.90
CA GLY A 148 4.90 14.32 -9.82
C GLY A 148 4.96 13.00 -9.07
N SER A 149 5.66 13.02 -7.93
CA SER A 149 5.80 11.85 -7.07
C SER A 149 5.49 12.18 -5.60
N LEU A 150 4.97 11.20 -4.88
CA LEU A 150 4.67 11.28 -3.45
C LEU A 150 5.26 10.07 -2.73
N ALA A 151 5.68 10.28 -1.49
CA ALA A 151 6.12 9.23 -0.60
C ALA A 151 5.54 9.41 0.81
N GLN A 152 5.42 8.29 1.53
CA GLN A 152 4.97 8.25 2.91
C GLN A 152 5.60 7.06 3.63
N THR A 153 5.97 7.26 4.90
CA THR A 153 6.41 6.20 5.80
C THR A 153 5.50 6.15 7.03
N ASN A 154 6.05 6.16 8.24
CA ASN A 154 5.26 5.92 9.46
C ASN A 154 5.19 7.13 10.41
N HIS A 155 5.41 8.34 9.89
CA HIS A 155 5.27 9.61 10.61
C HIS A 155 4.51 10.63 9.76
N TYR A 156 3.90 11.61 10.39
CA TYR A 156 3.14 12.66 9.72
C TYR A 156 4.06 13.67 9.04
N LEU A 157 3.74 14.02 7.81
CA LEU A 157 4.46 15.00 6.99
C LEU A 157 3.67 16.30 6.83
N ASP A 158 2.34 16.21 6.87
CA ASP A 158 1.45 17.35 6.76
C ASP A 158 1.60 18.31 7.93
N GLU A 159 1.61 19.61 7.67
CA GLU A 159 1.85 20.64 8.68
C GLU A 159 0.84 20.62 9.83
N GLN A 160 -0.41 20.28 9.54
CA GLN A 160 -1.47 20.25 10.54
C GLN A 160 -1.41 19.00 11.43
N LEU A 161 -0.72 17.94 10.99
CA LEU A 161 -0.63 16.68 11.71
C LEU A 161 0.77 16.44 12.29
N ARG A 162 1.81 17.16 11.85
CA ARG A 162 3.20 17.00 12.35
C ARG A 162 3.33 17.15 13.86
N ILE A 163 2.48 17.91 14.50
CA ILE A 163 2.44 18.07 15.99
C ILE A 163 2.23 16.72 16.71
N LEU A 164 1.66 15.72 16.01
CA LEU A 164 1.44 14.38 16.54
C LEU A 164 2.72 13.53 16.56
N ASN A 165 3.78 13.96 15.88
CA ASN A 165 5.08 13.32 15.86
C ASN A 165 5.86 13.61 17.15
N ARG A 166 5.47 13.03 18.28
CA ARG A 166 6.22 13.20 19.55
C ARG A 166 7.68 12.76 19.42
N LYS A 167 7.90 11.66 18.72
CA LYS A 167 9.22 11.13 18.37
C LYS A 167 9.09 10.40 17.05
N VAL A 168 9.78 10.88 16.02
CA VAL A 168 9.88 10.16 14.74
C VAL A 168 10.86 9.00 14.89
N PRO A 169 10.47 7.74 14.61
CA PRO A 169 11.41 6.64 14.61
C PRO A 169 12.50 6.85 13.55
N HIS A 170 13.76 6.60 13.90
CA HIS A 170 14.90 6.75 12.98
C HIS A 170 14.67 6.01 11.65
N SER A 171 14.28 4.76 11.71
CA SER A 171 13.94 3.97 10.51
C SER A 171 12.85 4.60 9.62
N SER A 172 11.87 5.28 10.20
CA SER A 172 10.82 5.95 9.42
C SER A 172 11.37 7.14 8.65
N TRP A 173 12.27 7.90 9.27
CA TRP A 173 12.93 9.04 8.67
C TRP A 173 13.92 8.62 7.57
N GLU A 174 14.82 7.67 7.86
CA GLU A 174 15.82 7.17 6.90
C GLU A 174 15.16 6.64 5.61
N ARG A 175 14.11 5.83 5.74
CA ARG A 175 13.39 5.30 4.57
C ARG A 175 12.65 6.41 3.81
N TYR A 176 12.14 7.42 4.51
CA TYR A 176 11.48 8.55 3.86
C TYR A 176 12.48 9.38 3.05
N GLU A 177 13.60 9.77 3.65
CA GLU A 177 14.63 10.53 2.92
C GLU A 177 15.18 9.74 1.74
N ARG A 178 15.43 8.43 1.93
CA ARG A 178 15.95 7.59 0.85
C ARG A 178 14.97 7.44 -0.31
N ILE A 179 13.69 7.18 -0.07
CA ILE A 179 12.72 7.07 -1.16
C ILE A 179 12.52 8.41 -1.87
N ARG A 180 12.56 9.53 -1.16
CA ARG A 180 12.55 10.85 -1.79
C ARG A 180 13.75 11.06 -2.70
N GLU A 181 14.95 10.72 -2.25
CA GLU A 181 16.17 10.79 -3.08
C GLU A 181 15.98 9.97 -4.37
N LEU A 182 15.49 8.73 -4.26
CA LEU A 182 15.25 7.89 -5.43
C LEU A 182 14.21 8.49 -6.39
N LEU A 183 13.18 9.13 -5.85
CA LEU A 183 12.12 9.81 -6.62
C LEU A 183 12.52 11.18 -7.16
N THR A 184 13.71 11.70 -6.85
CA THR A 184 14.24 12.95 -7.43
C THR A 184 15.22 12.70 -8.57
N ARG A 185 15.61 11.44 -8.82
CA ARG A 185 16.49 11.13 -9.94
C ARG A 185 15.84 11.60 -11.23
N ASP A 186 16.63 12.34 -12.02
CA ASP A 186 16.21 12.73 -13.36
C ASP A 186 16.00 11.48 -14.19
N ALA A 187 14.74 11.24 -14.52
CA ALA A 187 14.35 10.17 -15.40
C ALA A 187 13.29 10.72 -16.37
N ASP A 188 13.30 10.24 -17.59
CA ASP A 188 12.26 10.47 -18.59
C ASP A 188 10.92 9.75 -18.23
N GLY A 189 10.63 9.67 -16.94
CA GLY A 189 9.56 8.87 -16.32
C GLY A 189 10.09 7.58 -15.70
N TYR A 190 9.43 7.12 -14.63
CA TYR A 190 9.75 5.84 -13.98
C TYR A 190 9.02 4.69 -14.64
N SER A 191 9.74 3.60 -14.83
CA SER A 191 9.20 2.30 -15.23
C SER A 191 8.81 1.44 -14.02
N LEU A 192 8.09 0.34 -14.26
CA LEU A 192 7.83 -0.68 -13.24
C LEU A 192 9.15 -1.24 -12.66
N GLU A 193 10.18 -1.42 -13.50
CA GLU A 193 11.48 -1.95 -13.08
C GLU A 193 12.23 -0.98 -12.15
N ASP A 194 12.11 0.33 -12.34
CA ASP A 194 12.66 1.33 -11.41
C ASP A 194 12.01 1.20 -10.04
N PHE A 195 10.68 1.05 -9.99
CA PHE A 195 9.96 0.88 -8.73
C PHE A 195 10.30 -0.46 -8.05
N ILE A 196 10.54 -1.52 -8.82
CA ILE A 196 11.06 -2.80 -8.29
C ILE A 196 12.45 -2.58 -7.70
N SER A 197 13.34 -1.88 -8.40
CA SER A 197 14.68 -1.54 -7.91
C SER A 197 14.63 -0.73 -6.61
N PHE A 198 13.77 0.29 -6.55
CA PHE A 198 13.58 1.09 -5.33
C PHE A 198 13.09 0.23 -4.16
N SER A 199 12.18 -0.71 -4.43
CA SER A 199 11.67 -1.63 -3.41
C SER A 199 12.73 -2.55 -2.81
N GLU A 200 13.85 -2.75 -3.51
CA GLU A 200 14.97 -3.62 -3.10
C GLU A 200 16.14 -2.86 -2.45
N ASP A 201 16.03 -1.52 -2.33
CA ASP A 201 17.07 -0.68 -1.75
C ASP A 201 17.40 -1.06 -0.30
N ARG A 202 18.69 -1.27 -0.05
CA ARG A 202 19.25 -1.68 1.26
C ARG A 202 20.29 -0.69 1.78
N HIS A 203 20.16 0.56 1.45
CA HIS A 203 21.13 1.62 1.70
C HIS A 203 21.51 1.78 3.19
N ALA A 204 20.52 1.68 4.10
CA ALA A 204 20.69 1.95 5.53
C ALA A 204 20.72 0.66 6.40
N GLY A 205 21.17 -0.45 5.83
CA GLY A 205 21.30 -1.71 6.55
C GLY A 205 19.98 -2.46 6.80
N PRO A 206 19.99 -3.48 7.68
CA PRO A 206 18.89 -4.44 7.75
C PRO A 206 17.60 -3.90 8.36
N ASP A 207 17.65 -2.86 9.18
CA ASP A 207 16.51 -2.37 9.96
C ASP A 207 15.95 -1.03 9.46
N ASP A 208 16.73 -0.25 8.69
CA ASP A 208 16.38 1.12 8.35
C ASP A 208 16.26 1.39 6.84
N SER A 209 16.51 0.37 6.01
CA SER A 209 16.38 0.43 4.55
C SER A 209 14.94 0.32 4.08
N ILE A 210 14.66 0.71 2.83
CA ILE A 210 13.37 0.51 2.16
C ILE A 210 13.06 -0.99 2.10
N TYR A 211 14.03 -1.86 1.72
CA TYR A 211 13.93 -3.30 1.86
C TYR A 211 14.62 -3.74 3.16
N ARG A 212 13.83 -4.16 4.13
CA ARG A 212 14.30 -4.56 5.46
C ARG A 212 14.49 -6.08 5.51
N THR A 213 15.66 -6.52 5.93
CA THR A 213 15.94 -7.95 6.18
C THR A 213 15.79 -8.34 7.64
N GLY A 214 15.75 -7.34 8.52
CA GLY A 214 15.74 -7.52 9.98
C GLY A 214 17.11 -7.88 10.54
N GLY A 215 17.62 -7.06 11.45
CA GLY A 215 18.94 -7.26 12.11
C GLY A 215 18.97 -8.44 13.10
N SER A 216 17.82 -9.06 13.37
CA SER A 216 17.70 -10.29 14.15
C SER A 216 16.44 -11.08 13.75
N PRO A 217 16.31 -12.36 14.14
CA PRO A 217 15.16 -13.21 13.75
C PRO A 217 13.78 -12.64 14.11
N THR A 218 13.68 -11.85 15.17
CA THR A 218 12.42 -11.27 15.66
C THR A 218 12.14 -9.87 15.16
N ARG A 219 13.12 -9.24 14.51
CA ARG A 219 12.97 -7.88 13.98
C ARG A 219 12.04 -7.85 12.76
N SER A 220 11.31 -6.76 12.65
CA SER A 220 10.48 -6.49 11.48
C SER A 220 11.30 -6.54 10.21
N ARG A 221 10.73 -7.16 9.18
CA ARG A 221 11.32 -7.27 7.84
C ARG A 221 10.25 -7.03 6.77
N THR A 222 10.68 -6.82 5.55
CA THR A 222 9.78 -6.72 4.39
C THR A 222 9.22 -8.10 4.09
N LEU A 223 7.91 -8.26 4.31
CA LEU A 223 7.17 -9.51 4.07
C LEU A 223 6.51 -9.53 2.70
N ALA A 224 6.23 -8.35 2.14
CA ALA A 224 5.74 -8.24 0.78
C ALA A 224 6.15 -6.90 0.15
N THR A 225 6.35 -6.93 -1.16
CA THR A 225 6.41 -5.75 -2.04
C THR A 225 5.22 -5.81 -2.98
N TRP A 226 4.40 -4.78 -2.96
CA TRP A 226 3.25 -4.58 -3.84
C TRP A 226 3.50 -3.37 -4.73
N ILE A 227 3.50 -3.55 -6.05
CA ILE A 227 3.65 -2.45 -7.02
C ILE A 227 2.58 -2.61 -8.09
N VAL A 228 1.88 -1.53 -8.39
CA VAL A 228 0.94 -1.47 -9.51
C VAL A 228 1.39 -0.37 -10.47
N GLU A 229 1.64 -0.78 -11.69
CA GLU A 229 1.67 0.09 -12.85
C GLU A 229 0.26 0.20 -13.41
N ASN A 230 -0.27 1.41 -13.46
CA ASN A 230 -1.60 1.71 -13.99
C ASN A 230 -1.44 2.66 -15.18
N PRO A 231 -1.13 2.13 -16.38
CA PRO A 231 -0.73 2.92 -17.53
C PRO A 231 -1.89 3.80 -18.02
N ALA A 232 -1.56 4.91 -18.68
CA ALA A 232 -2.55 5.78 -19.31
C ALA A 232 -3.43 5.01 -20.31
N CYS A 233 -2.83 4.08 -21.06
CA CYS A 233 -3.51 3.16 -21.98
C CYS A 233 -3.18 1.71 -21.65
N GLY A 234 -4.20 0.85 -21.62
CA GLY A 234 -4.04 -0.57 -21.34
C GLY A 234 -4.50 -1.00 -19.95
N ALA A 235 -4.23 -2.25 -19.63
CA ALA A 235 -4.59 -2.86 -18.36
C ALA A 235 -3.51 -2.60 -17.30
N PRO A 236 -3.88 -2.45 -16.04
CA PRO A 236 -2.91 -2.39 -14.95
C PRO A 236 -2.10 -3.68 -14.83
N VAL A 237 -0.84 -3.53 -14.40
CA VAL A 237 0.05 -4.64 -14.09
C VAL A 237 0.38 -4.63 -12.61
N LEU A 238 0.14 -5.75 -11.93
CA LEU A 238 0.57 -5.97 -10.56
C LEU A 238 1.90 -6.74 -10.55
N TYR A 239 2.89 -6.20 -9.84
CA TYR A 239 4.04 -6.93 -9.35
C TYR A 239 3.88 -7.16 -7.85
N LEU A 240 3.96 -8.42 -7.43
CA LEU A 240 3.91 -8.79 -6.02
C LEU A 240 5.05 -9.74 -5.70
N LYS A 241 5.86 -9.38 -4.69
CA LYS A 241 6.83 -10.26 -4.06
C LYS A 241 6.36 -10.56 -2.64
N VAL A 242 6.34 -11.83 -2.24
CA VAL A 242 5.92 -12.29 -0.92
C VAL A 242 7.00 -13.14 -0.28
N ALA A 243 7.32 -12.87 0.98
CA ALA A 243 8.28 -13.59 1.80
C ALA A 243 7.60 -14.05 3.11
N ASN A 244 6.76 -15.07 3.02
CA ASN A 244 6.08 -15.65 4.18
C ASN A 244 7.03 -16.47 5.06
N PRO A 245 6.73 -16.60 6.37
CA PRO A 245 7.51 -17.45 7.26
C PRO A 245 7.56 -18.89 6.75
N ASN A 246 8.75 -19.49 6.79
CA ASN A 246 8.99 -20.89 6.41
C ASN A 246 8.61 -21.26 4.96
N GLU A 247 8.43 -20.28 4.09
CA GLU A 247 8.17 -20.48 2.67
C GLU A 247 9.27 -19.82 1.82
N PRO A 248 9.58 -20.36 0.63
CA PRO A 248 10.43 -19.65 -0.32
C PRO A 248 9.77 -18.33 -0.75
N GLN A 249 10.58 -17.30 -0.92
CA GLN A 249 10.10 -16.04 -1.49
C GLN A 249 9.50 -16.31 -2.89
N ARG A 250 8.33 -15.70 -3.15
CA ARG A 250 7.62 -15.81 -4.43
C ARG A 250 7.45 -14.45 -5.07
N THR A 251 7.52 -14.43 -6.39
CA THR A 251 7.23 -13.26 -7.21
C THR A 251 6.09 -13.59 -8.17
N ILE A 252 5.11 -12.71 -8.27
CA ILE A 252 3.93 -12.83 -9.10
C ILE A 252 3.84 -11.56 -9.96
N ARG A 253 3.60 -11.72 -11.26
CA ARG A 253 3.27 -10.62 -12.19
C ARG A 253 1.94 -10.94 -12.86
N LEU A 254 0.98 -10.02 -12.77
CA LEU A 254 -0.38 -10.21 -13.31
C LEU A 254 -0.77 -9.00 -14.15
N SER A 255 -1.23 -9.25 -15.38
CA SER A 255 -2.01 -8.27 -16.13
C SER A 255 -3.46 -8.33 -15.63
N LEU A 256 -3.98 -7.20 -15.18
CA LEU A 256 -5.31 -7.10 -14.59
C LEU A 256 -6.33 -6.63 -15.65
N ASP A 257 -6.35 -7.33 -16.78
CA ASP A 257 -7.24 -7.09 -17.90
C ASP A 257 -8.67 -7.60 -17.64
N GLU A 258 -9.55 -7.44 -18.62
CA GLU A 258 -10.92 -7.93 -18.53
C GLU A 258 -11.01 -9.46 -18.35
N ASN A 259 -10.09 -10.22 -18.95
CA ASN A 259 -10.06 -11.68 -18.81
C ASN A 259 -9.70 -12.07 -17.39
N PHE A 260 -8.74 -11.37 -16.77
CA PHE A 260 -8.44 -11.54 -15.36
C PHE A 260 -9.69 -11.34 -14.49
N TRP A 261 -10.44 -10.26 -14.72
CA TRP A 261 -11.61 -9.93 -13.90
C TRP A 261 -12.84 -10.79 -14.18
N LYS A 262 -13.05 -11.25 -15.43
CA LYS A 262 -14.19 -12.10 -15.84
C LYS A 262 -13.94 -13.59 -15.60
N GLY A 263 -12.68 -14.02 -15.61
CA GLY A 263 -12.33 -15.43 -15.44
C GLY A 263 -12.86 -15.98 -14.12
N ALA A 264 -13.37 -17.22 -14.11
CA ALA A 264 -13.53 -17.97 -12.87
C ALA A 264 -12.18 -17.99 -12.14
N PRO A 265 -12.13 -18.01 -10.78
CA PRO A 265 -10.89 -18.22 -10.07
C PRO A 265 -10.30 -19.53 -10.64
N ARG A 266 -9.29 -19.42 -11.52
CA ARG A 266 -8.55 -20.58 -11.97
C ARG A 266 -8.01 -21.21 -10.71
N GLY A 267 -8.31 -22.49 -10.52
CA GLY A 267 -7.72 -23.32 -9.47
C GLY A 267 -6.22 -23.54 -9.72
N GLU A 268 -5.51 -22.51 -10.06
CA GLU A 268 -4.11 -22.43 -9.76
C GLU A 268 -4.05 -22.30 -8.24
N ARG A 269 -3.75 -23.43 -7.60
CA ARG A 269 -2.98 -23.43 -6.39
C ARG A 269 -1.58 -22.87 -6.68
N ALA A 270 -1.51 -21.61 -7.13
CA ALA A 270 -0.58 -20.70 -6.51
C ALA A 270 -1.06 -20.69 -5.07
N ALA A 271 -0.41 -21.43 -4.19
CA ALA A 271 -0.76 -21.48 -2.79
C ALA A 271 -0.97 -20.03 -2.35
N GLY A 272 -2.20 -19.63 -2.04
CA GLY A 272 -2.53 -18.30 -1.61
C GLY A 272 -3.63 -17.54 -2.36
N VAL A 273 -4.33 -18.07 -3.35
CA VAL A 273 -5.55 -17.42 -3.89
C VAL A 273 -6.77 -18.18 -3.37
N ALA A 274 -7.25 -17.80 -2.19
CA ALA A 274 -8.50 -18.32 -1.64
C ALA A 274 -9.66 -17.43 -2.08
N GLY A 275 -10.66 -18.02 -2.74
CA GLY A 275 -11.96 -17.41 -2.93
C GLY A 275 -12.74 -17.45 -1.61
N GLU A 276 -13.37 -16.36 -1.19
CA GLU A 276 -14.33 -16.38 -0.10
C GLU A 276 -15.48 -17.36 -0.42
N LYS A 277 -15.74 -18.32 0.46
CA LYS A 277 -17.00 -19.07 0.42
C LYS A 277 -18.15 -18.11 0.72
N PRO A 278 -19.27 -18.18 -0.01
CA PRO A 278 -20.44 -17.42 0.37
C PRO A 278 -20.88 -17.85 1.77
N SER A 279 -20.95 -16.89 2.68
CA SER A 279 -21.58 -17.12 3.99
C SER A 279 -23.08 -17.35 3.78
N ALA A 280 -23.55 -18.46 4.34
CA ALA A 280 -24.95 -18.82 4.36
C ALA A 280 -25.79 -17.79 5.14
#